data_92131810eb3140193dcfbdfdbbeb5332
#
_entry.id   92131810eb3140193dcfbdfdbbeb5332
#
_cell.length_a   1.000
_cell.length_b   1.000
_cell.length_c   1.000
_cell.angle_alpha   90.00
_cell.angle_beta   90.00
_cell.angle_gamma   90.00
#
_symmetry.space_group_name_H-M   'P 1'
#
loop_
_entity.id
_entity.type
_entity.pdbx_description
1 polymer ?
#
loop_
_entity_poly.entity_id
_entity_poly.type
_entity_poly.pdbx_seq_one_letter_code
_entity_poly.pdbx_strand_id
1 'polypeptide(L)'
;FSDAQRLWAIVVIYLSVLAWAYLLKQAVTLMQDEALRRAVAALGFARRVRRLHHPFVLIAGFGETGAQLALALDREGIATVALDLDPKKIERAEMMEFVHPPVTLAADASDPNVLLAAGLRQPRCAAVAAMTDDDAANLAVTVTQGLLAPRLPTVCRAEHDATVANMAEFATTAIIDPSHVFQNDLALALEHPAAWRVRQILLDMPMDEIRTDRPPPRGRWIICGAGRLGLAAEAALRGSELELVVIDRAATDGGKHSEWITGDATQAEVLRRAGIEKAVGIVAATSNDIDNISILVAARRLNPSLYTIVRQNRRRNEALFAAFHYDLRVVPRHLVAAEALAWLRLPEIPAFLAWLANAPQELAHDLQETLLRLRRHGPLRNLKIAILPQTAPALWHALADDSGVTLERLLRSPSLRPEPLALRVLALEREGHWQPLPEPSTLLRRGDVLLVSGTAAALADLKEICGYEPTLYYVLEGRERPQTWLGRWWAKRAPEG
;
A
#
# COMPACT_ATOMS: atom_id res chain seq x y z
N PHE A 1 -32.25 56.77 -49.44
CA PHE A 1 -32.16 56.82 -47.96
C PHE A 1 -32.15 58.27 -47.56
N SER A 2 -33.14 58.71 -46.76
CA SER A 2 -33.14 60.04 -46.17
C SER A 2 -32.04 60.15 -45.10
N ASP A 3 -31.58 61.39 -44.82
CA ASP A 3 -30.52 61.62 -43.84
C ASP A 3 -30.92 61.13 -42.44
N ALA A 4 -32.20 61.16 -42.11
CA ALA A 4 -32.76 60.61 -40.88
C ALA A 4 -32.62 59.07 -40.82
N GLN A 5 -32.77 58.36 -41.93
CA GLN A 5 -32.55 56.88 -41.99
C GLN A 5 -31.09 56.50 -41.84
N ARG A 6 -30.17 57.32 -42.39
CA ARG A 6 -28.72 57.13 -42.21
C ARG A 6 -28.30 57.34 -40.74
N LEU A 7 -28.83 58.41 -40.13
CA LEU A 7 -28.56 58.70 -38.71
C LEU A 7 -29.06 57.57 -37.80
N TRP A 8 -30.29 57.09 -38.09
CA TRP A 8 -30.91 55.98 -37.34
C TRP A 8 -30.08 54.69 -37.50
N ALA A 9 -29.63 54.37 -38.69
CA ALA A 9 -28.79 53.21 -38.95
C ALA A 9 -27.44 53.27 -38.16
N ILE A 10 -26.83 54.46 -38.11
CA ILE A 10 -25.60 54.67 -37.29
C ILE A 10 -25.85 54.44 -35.84
N VAL A 11 -26.92 54.98 -35.26
CA VAL A 11 -27.31 54.79 -33.84
C VAL A 11 -27.52 53.30 -33.55
N VAL A 12 -28.25 52.58 -34.38
CA VAL A 12 -28.52 51.16 -34.24
C VAL A 12 -27.22 50.33 -34.27
N ILE A 13 -26.31 50.66 -35.20
CA ILE A 13 -24.98 50.00 -35.28
C ILE A 13 -24.18 50.23 -34.01
N TYR A 14 -24.11 51.47 -33.51
CA TYR A 14 -23.36 51.74 -32.26
C TYR A 14 -23.97 51.04 -31.05
N LEU A 15 -25.30 51.05 -30.91
CA LEU A 15 -25.98 50.35 -29.82
C LEU A 15 -25.79 48.85 -29.89
N SER A 16 -25.83 48.27 -31.10
CA SER A 16 -25.57 46.80 -31.26
C SER A 16 -24.12 46.42 -30.95
N VAL A 17 -23.13 47.23 -31.34
CA VAL A 17 -21.73 47.02 -30.98
C VAL A 17 -21.51 47.14 -29.45
N LEU A 18 -22.10 48.14 -28.82
CA LEU A 18 -22.01 48.29 -27.35
C LEU A 18 -22.71 47.13 -26.64
N ALA A 19 -23.88 46.70 -27.10
CA ALA A 19 -24.57 45.54 -26.52
C ALA A 19 -23.71 44.24 -26.70
N TRP A 20 -23.09 44.04 -27.86
CA TRP A 20 -22.20 42.92 -28.11
C TRP A 20 -20.96 42.95 -27.20
N ALA A 21 -20.32 44.12 -27.08
CA ALA A 21 -19.15 44.29 -26.19
C ALA A 21 -19.51 44.03 -24.73
N TYR A 22 -20.70 44.49 -24.30
CA TYR A 22 -21.20 44.19 -22.96
C TYR A 22 -21.47 42.71 -22.73
N LEU A 23 -22.16 42.05 -23.66
CA LEU A 23 -22.39 40.58 -23.61
C LEU A 23 -21.10 39.79 -23.60
N LEU A 24 -20.14 40.20 -24.43
CA LEU A 24 -18.81 39.53 -24.47
C LEU A 24 -18.08 39.67 -23.13
N LYS A 25 -18.08 40.92 -22.57
CA LYS A 25 -17.51 41.17 -21.24
C LYS A 25 -18.19 40.29 -20.18
N GLN A 26 -19.51 40.22 -20.20
CA GLN A 26 -20.28 39.43 -19.24
C GLN A 26 -20.01 37.94 -19.39
N ALA A 27 -19.91 37.45 -20.62
CA ALA A 27 -19.53 36.05 -20.90
C ALA A 27 -18.12 35.72 -20.39
N VAL A 28 -17.13 36.60 -20.63
CA VAL A 28 -15.76 36.43 -20.14
C VAL A 28 -15.76 36.47 -18.59
N THR A 29 -16.47 37.37 -17.96
CA THR A 29 -16.60 37.44 -16.49
C THR A 29 -17.22 36.17 -15.94
N LEU A 30 -18.26 35.62 -16.56
CA LEU A 30 -18.87 34.36 -16.18
C LEU A 30 -17.91 33.17 -16.33
N MET A 31 -17.11 33.14 -17.40
CA MET A 31 -16.07 32.11 -17.61
C MET A 31 -14.92 32.20 -16.63
N GLN A 32 -14.67 33.39 -16.06
CA GLN A 32 -13.66 33.64 -15.05
C GLN A 32 -14.18 33.42 -13.63
N ASP A 33 -15.51 33.24 -13.45
CA ASP A 33 -16.09 32.96 -12.14
C ASP A 33 -15.63 31.60 -11.61
N GLU A 34 -14.86 31.63 -10.54
CA GLU A 34 -14.35 30.42 -9.88
C GLU A 34 -15.47 29.50 -9.39
N ALA A 35 -16.60 30.04 -8.92
CA ALA A 35 -17.72 29.25 -8.43
C ALA A 35 -18.34 28.44 -9.58
N LEU A 36 -18.55 29.09 -10.74
CA LEU A 36 -19.05 28.40 -11.94
C LEU A 36 -18.08 27.32 -12.42
N ARG A 37 -16.80 27.66 -12.50
CA ARG A 37 -15.75 26.70 -12.92
C ARG A 37 -15.70 25.49 -11.97
N ARG A 38 -15.76 25.68 -10.66
CA ARG A 38 -15.83 24.61 -9.66
C ARG A 38 -17.08 23.75 -9.83
N ALA A 39 -18.24 24.37 -10.02
CA ALA A 39 -19.51 23.64 -10.24
C ALA A 39 -19.47 22.78 -11.52
N VAL A 40 -18.97 23.34 -12.64
CA VAL A 40 -18.81 22.60 -13.91
C VAL A 40 -17.82 21.45 -13.75
N ALA A 41 -16.69 21.69 -13.08
CA ALA A 41 -15.69 20.66 -12.81
C ALA A 41 -16.28 19.52 -11.95
N ALA A 42 -17.04 19.84 -10.89
CA ALA A 42 -17.70 18.86 -10.04
C ALA A 42 -18.75 18.02 -10.79
N LEU A 43 -19.55 18.65 -11.66
CA LEU A 43 -20.51 17.92 -12.51
C LEU A 43 -19.81 17.01 -13.53
N GLY A 44 -18.73 17.50 -14.15
CA GLY A 44 -17.90 16.71 -15.07
C GLY A 44 -17.25 15.51 -14.35
N PHE A 45 -16.73 15.74 -13.17
CA PHE A 45 -16.15 14.71 -12.30
C PHE A 45 -17.18 13.64 -11.94
N ALA A 46 -18.33 14.02 -11.38
CA ALA A 46 -19.38 13.08 -11.01
C ALA A 46 -19.90 12.25 -12.19
N ARG A 47 -19.90 12.81 -13.41
CA ARG A 47 -20.21 12.05 -14.65
C ARG A 47 -19.13 11.05 -14.99
N ARG A 48 -17.84 11.41 -14.87
CA ARG A 48 -16.71 10.49 -15.09
C ARG A 48 -16.73 9.34 -14.10
N VAL A 49 -16.94 9.62 -12.81
CA VAL A 49 -17.05 8.59 -11.76
C VAL A 49 -18.20 7.62 -12.04
N ARG A 50 -19.38 8.14 -12.45
CA ARG A 50 -20.53 7.27 -12.81
C ARG A 50 -20.27 6.38 -14.03
N ARG A 51 -19.36 6.75 -14.92
CA ARG A 51 -18.96 5.99 -16.10
C ARG A 51 -17.90 4.93 -15.87
N LEU A 52 -17.35 4.85 -14.65
CA LEU A 52 -16.44 3.76 -14.30
C LEU A 52 -17.20 2.43 -14.36
N HIS A 53 -16.70 1.50 -15.18
CA HIS A 53 -17.31 0.19 -15.38
C HIS A 53 -16.70 -0.89 -14.47
N HIS A 54 -15.52 -0.63 -13.90
CA HIS A 54 -14.79 -1.53 -13.01
C HIS A 54 -14.86 -1.04 -11.56
N PRO A 55 -14.63 -1.92 -10.58
CA PRO A 55 -14.47 -1.52 -9.19
C PRO A 55 -13.36 -0.47 -9.05
N PHE A 56 -13.54 0.49 -8.14
CA PHE A 56 -12.57 1.54 -7.87
C PHE A 56 -12.40 1.79 -6.37
N VAL A 57 -11.24 2.33 -5.98
CA VAL A 57 -10.95 2.81 -4.63
C VAL A 57 -11.06 4.34 -4.60
N LEU A 58 -11.79 4.85 -3.61
CA LEU A 58 -11.92 6.28 -3.35
C LEU A 58 -10.80 6.72 -2.40
N ILE A 59 -9.94 7.64 -2.86
CA ILE A 59 -8.81 8.16 -2.08
C ILE A 59 -9.11 9.61 -1.70
N ALA A 60 -9.23 9.88 -0.41
CA ALA A 60 -9.32 11.22 0.17
C ALA A 60 -7.92 11.66 0.62
N GLY A 61 -7.39 12.69 -0.03
CA GLY A 61 -6.00 13.15 0.11
C GLY A 61 -5.08 12.59 -0.98
N PHE A 62 -4.71 13.44 -1.95
CA PHE A 62 -3.79 13.10 -3.03
C PHE A 62 -2.40 13.74 -2.84
N GLY A 63 -1.97 13.76 -1.57
CA GLY A 63 -0.60 14.09 -1.19
C GLY A 63 0.39 13.01 -1.61
N GLU A 64 1.59 13.00 -1.03
CA GLU A 64 2.61 12.00 -1.39
C GLU A 64 2.15 10.56 -1.07
N THR A 65 1.45 10.35 0.05
CA THR A 65 0.94 9.02 0.47
C THR A 65 -0.19 8.54 -0.43
N GLY A 66 -1.22 9.37 -0.66
CA GLY A 66 -2.35 9.01 -1.51
C GLY A 66 -1.95 8.79 -2.97
N ALA A 67 -1.03 9.60 -3.50
CA ALA A 67 -0.48 9.41 -4.84
C ALA A 67 0.32 8.09 -4.95
N GLN A 68 1.11 7.74 -3.93
CA GLN A 68 1.83 6.46 -3.89
C GLN A 68 0.87 5.27 -3.83
N LEU A 69 -0.18 5.37 -3.01
CA LEU A 69 -1.23 4.34 -2.96
C LEU A 69 -1.96 4.21 -4.30
N ALA A 70 -2.30 5.33 -4.96
CA ALA A 70 -2.93 5.31 -6.28
C ALA A 70 -2.05 4.63 -7.34
N LEU A 71 -0.73 4.91 -7.35
CA LEU A 71 0.22 4.22 -8.24
C LEU A 71 0.30 2.72 -7.95
N ALA A 72 0.28 2.34 -6.67
CA ALA A 72 0.32 0.93 -6.29
C ALA A 72 -0.97 0.19 -6.73
N LEU A 73 -2.14 0.82 -6.57
CA LEU A 73 -3.42 0.30 -7.04
C LEU A 73 -3.47 0.19 -8.57
N ASP A 74 -2.94 1.19 -9.30
CA ASP A 74 -2.89 1.18 -10.76
C ASP A 74 -2.03 0.03 -11.30
N ARG A 75 -0.87 -0.26 -10.69
CA ARG A 75 -0.04 -1.43 -11.03
C ARG A 75 -0.77 -2.76 -10.88
N GLU A 76 -1.78 -2.78 -10.02
CA GLU A 76 -2.66 -3.93 -9.80
C GLU A 76 -3.92 -3.90 -10.68
N GLY A 77 -4.03 -2.91 -11.56
CA GLY A 77 -5.18 -2.73 -12.45
C GLY A 77 -6.46 -2.24 -11.76
N ILE A 78 -6.33 -1.64 -10.56
CA ILE A 78 -7.46 -1.13 -9.78
C ILE A 78 -7.63 0.36 -10.09
N ALA A 79 -8.81 0.73 -10.59
CA ALA A 79 -9.16 2.12 -10.85
C ALA A 79 -9.23 2.94 -9.55
N THR A 80 -8.89 4.23 -9.63
CA THR A 80 -8.93 5.12 -8.47
C THR A 80 -9.71 6.40 -8.75
N VAL A 81 -10.43 6.87 -7.74
CA VAL A 81 -11.05 8.20 -7.69
C VAL A 81 -10.37 8.96 -6.57
N ALA A 82 -9.81 10.13 -6.86
CA ALA A 82 -9.01 10.84 -5.87
C ALA A 82 -9.48 12.28 -5.66
N LEU A 83 -9.48 12.70 -4.40
CA LEU A 83 -9.85 14.04 -3.93
C LEU A 83 -8.65 14.67 -3.20
N ASP A 84 -8.38 15.93 -3.41
CA ASP A 84 -7.48 16.73 -2.57
C ASP A 84 -7.96 18.19 -2.55
N LEU A 85 -7.76 18.86 -1.42
CA LEU A 85 -8.11 20.28 -1.27
C LEU A 85 -7.19 21.18 -2.12
N ASP A 86 -5.93 20.78 -2.34
CA ASP A 86 -4.94 21.53 -3.10
C ASP A 86 -4.99 21.19 -4.61
N PRO A 87 -5.42 22.14 -5.48
CA PRO A 87 -5.47 21.92 -6.92
C PRO A 87 -4.12 21.51 -7.53
N LYS A 88 -3.01 22.01 -6.97
CA LYS A 88 -1.66 21.69 -7.47
C LYS A 88 -1.30 20.22 -7.30
N LYS A 89 -1.83 19.56 -6.25
CA LYS A 89 -1.63 18.12 -6.07
C LYS A 89 -2.44 17.33 -7.11
N ILE A 90 -3.63 17.81 -7.45
CA ILE A 90 -4.47 17.21 -8.50
C ILE A 90 -3.83 17.37 -9.89
N GLU A 91 -3.32 18.56 -10.22
CA GLU A 91 -2.59 18.80 -11.47
C GLU A 91 -1.34 17.91 -11.60
N ARG A 92 -0.67 17.63 -10.49
CA ARG A 92 0.48 16.71 -10.48
C ARG A 92 0.10 15.27 -10.87
N ALA A 93 -1.14 14.84 -10.63
CA ALA A 93 -1.60 13.52 -11.05
C ALA A 93 -1.49 13.33 -12.57
N GLU A 94 -1.70 14.40 -13.36
CA GLU A 94 -1.59 14.38 -14.81
C GLU A 94 -0.13 14.21 -15.31
N MET A 95 0.84 14.53 -14.45
CA MET A 95 2.28 14.38 -14.74
C MET A 95 2.86 13.04 -14.27
N MET A 96 2.07 12.22 -13.58
CA MET A 96 2.50 10.92 -13.07
C MET A 96 2.23 9.83 -14.11
N GLU A 97 3.11 8.84 -14.17
CA GLU A 97 3.00 7.71 -15.11
C GLU A 97 2.01 6.65 -14.60
N PHE A 98 0.71 6.90 -14.82
CA PHE A 98 -0.34 5.92 -14.60
C PHE A 98 -0.64 5.15 -15.89
N VAL A 99 -0.90 3.85 -15.78
CA VAL A 99 -1.49 3.06 -16.87
C VAL A 99 -2.96 3.45 -17.06
N HIS A 100 -3.68 3.64 -15.94
CA HIS A 100 -5.06 4.10 -15.88
C HIS A 100 -5.14 5.33 -14.97
N PRO A 101 -5.09 6.55 -15.53
CA PRO A 101 -5.11 7.77 -14.73
C PRO A 101 -6.31 7.84 -13.78
N PRO A 102 -6.12 8.28 -12.53
CA PRO A 102 -7.19 8.43 -11.58
C PRO A 102 -8.21 9.49 -12.03
N VAL A 103 -9.47 9.30 -11.66
CA VAL A 103 -10.49 10.35 -11.81
C VAL A 103 -10.35 11.31 -10.62
N THR A 104 -9.92 12.53 -10.87
CA THR A 104 -9.52 13.48 -9.82
C THR A 104 -10.44 14.69 -9.73
N LEU A 105 -10.58 15.25 -8.51
CA LEU A 105 -11.26 16.53 -8.25
C LEU A 105 -10.52 17.29 -7.13
N ALA A 106 -10.29 18.60 -7.35
CA ALA A 106 -9.85 19.51 -6.30
C ALA A 106 -11.08 19.93 -5.46
N ALA A 107 -11.24 19.31 -4.28
CA ALA A 107 -12.35 19.55 -3.38
C ALA A 107 -12.01 19.09 -1.97
N ASP A 108 -12.77 19.59 -1.00
CA ASP A 108 -12.67 19.19 0.40
C ASP A 108 -13.32 17.81 0.61
N ALA A 109 -12.49 16.81 0.92
CA ALA A 109 -12.96 15.47 1.18
C ALA A 109 -13.68 15.32 2.54
N SER A 110 -13.60 16.31 3.43
CA SER A 110 -14.38 16.33 4.68
C SER A 110 -15.87 16.64 4.46
N ASP A 111 -16.25 17.18 3.28
CA ASP A 111 -17.65 17.40 2.91
C ASP A 111 -18.30 16.09 2.43
N PRO A 112 -19.36 15.62 3.13
CA PRO A 112 -20.10 14.41 2.73
C PRO A 112 -20.65 14.47 1.30
N ASN A 113 -21.04 15.65 0.79
CA ASN A 113 -21.58 15.81 -0.56
C ASN A 113 -20.50 15.58 -1.62
N VAL A 114 -19.26 15.96 -1.35
CA VAL A 114 -18.11 15.71 -2.20
C VAL A 114 -17.82 14.21 -2.26
N LEU A 115 -17.83 13.50 -1.13
CA LEU A 115 -17.68 12.05 -1.07
C LEU A 115 -18.79 11.30 -1.82
N LEU A 116 -20.04 11.77 -1.71
CA LEU A 116 -21.17 11.22 -2.47
C LEU A 116 -21.00 11.45 -3.98
N ALA A 117 -20.55 12.64 -4.40
CA ALA A 117 -20.25 12.94 -5.79
C ALA A 117 -19.07 12.09 -6.33
N ALA A 118 -18.11 11.77 -5.45
CA ALA A 118 -16.98 10.87 -5.72
C ALA A 118 -17.36 9.37 -5.73
N GLY A 119 -18.64 9.07 -5.52
CA GLY A 119 -19.17 7.71 -5.69
C GLY A 119 -19.13 6.85 -4.44
N LEU A 120 -19.07 7.42 -3.24
CA LEU A 120 -19.04 6.68 -1.96
C LEU A 120 -20.15 5.60 -1.86
N ARG A 121 -21.36 5.90 -2.38
CA ARG A 121 -22.51 4.97 -2.36
C ARG A 121 -22.69 4.18 -3.66
N GLN A 122 -21.77 4.28 -4.62
CA GLN A 122 -21.88 3.50 -5.85
C GLN A 122 -21.55 2.04 -5.60
N PRO A 123 -22.26 1.08 -6.24
CA PRO A 123 -21.99 -0.35 -6.08
C PRO A 123 -20.58 -0.76 -6.51
N ARG A 124 -19.90 0.07 -7.31
CA ARG A 124 -18.53 -0.16 -7.80
C ARG A 124 -17.46 0.47 -6.91
N CYS A 125 -17.82 1.28 -5.92
CA CYS A 125 -16.87 1.72 -4.91
C CYS A 125 -16.50 0.50 -4.07
N ALA A 126 -15.25 0.04 -4.19
CA ALA A 126 -14.78 -1.16 -3.53
C ALA A 126 -14.23 -0.87 -2.12
N ALA A 127 -13.67 0.32 -1.91
CA ALA A 127 -13.12 0.75 -0.63
C ALA A 127 -12.87 2.27 -0.58
N VAL A 128 -12.62 2.78 0.63
CA VAL A 128 -12.22 4.17 0.88
C VAL A 128 -10.83 4.18 1.55
N ALA A 129 -9.98 5.12 1.14
CA ALA A 129 -8.69 5.39 1.75
C ALA A 129 -8.62 6.88 2.16
N ALA A 130 -8.65 7.18 3.45
CA ALA A 130 -8.48 8.53 3.99
C ALA A 130 -6.99 8.77 4.29
N MET A 131 -6.30 9.48 3.38
CA MET A 131 -4.83 9.60 3.33
C MET A 131 -4.34 11.05 3.38
N THR A 132 -5.15 11.95 3.95
CA THR A 132 -4.73 13.36 4.13
C THR A 132 -3.69 13.48 5.25
N ASP A 133 -3.02 14.64 5.31
CA ASP A 133 -2.11 14.98 6.41
C ASP A 133 -2.86 15.59 7.62
N ASP A 134 -4.19 15.70 7.53
CA ASP A 134 -5.05 16.23 8.57
C ASP A 134 -5.94 15.12 9.17
N ASP A 135 -5.67 14.77 10.41
CA ASP A 135 -6.42 13.75 11.15
C ASP A 135 -7.90 14.09 11.28
N ALA A 136 -8.27 15.39 11.38
CA ALA A 136 -9.67 15.80 11.47
C ALA A 136 -10.39 15.55 10.14
N ALA A 137 -9.77 15.83 9.00
CA ALA A 137 -10.31 15.51 7.69
C ALA A 137 -10.47 14.01 7.49
N ASN A 138 -9.46 13.21 7.89
CA ASN A 138 -9.51 11.75 7.81
C ASN A 138 -10.63 11.17 8.70
N LEU A 139 -10.82 11.73 9.90
CA LEU A 139 -11.94 11.38 10.79
C LEU A 139 -13.29 11.69 10.14
N ALA A 140 -13.46 12.89 9.54
CA ALA A 140 -14.69 13.28 8.86
C ALA A 140 -15.04 12.32 7.70
N VAL A 141 -14.04 11.89 6.91
CA VAL A 141 -14.21 10.86 5.87
C VAL A 141 -14.68 9.54 6.48
N THR A 142 -14.05 9.11 7.58
CA THR A 142 -14.37 7.85 8.27
C THR A 142 -15.78 7.86 8.83
N VAL A 143 -16.17 8.94 9.51
CA VAL A 143 -17.53 9.13 10.05
C VAL A 143 -18.57 9.11 8.91
N THR A 144 -18.29 9.84 7.83
CA THR A 144 -19.19 9.90 6.66
C THR A 144 -19.36 8.52 6.03
N GLN A 145 -18.26 7.78 5.85
CA GLN A 145 -18.31 6.42 5.34
C GLN A 145 -19.07 5.49 6.29
N GLY A 146 -18.77 5.51 7.60
CA GLY A 146 -19.44 4.66 8.59
C GLY A 146 -20.94 4.85 8.65
N LEU A 147 -21.42 6.10 8.46
CA LEU A 147 -22.86 6.43 8.46
C LEU A 147 -23.54 6.18 7.10
N LEU A 148 -22.87 6.48 5.98
CA LEU A 148 -23.51 6.45 4.66
C LEU A 148 -23.23 5.17 3.86
N ALA A 149 -22.14 4.46 4.16
CA ALA A 149 -21.71 3.23 3.48
C ALA A 149 -21.01 2.25 4.45
N PRO A 150 -21.66 1.79 5.55
CA PRO A 150 -21.04 1.07 6.66
C PRO A 150 -20.40 -0.29 6.28
N ARG A 151 -20.76 -0.85 5.13
CA ARG A 151 -20.21 -2.13 4.63
C ARG A 151 -18.96 -1.95 3.77
N LEU A 152 -18.59 -0.71 3.46
CA LEU A 152 -17.48 -0.42 2.57
C LEU A 152 -16.17 -0.47 3.38
N PRO A 153 -15.18 -1.29 3.00
CA PRO A 153 -13.88 -1.31 3.65
C PRO A 153 -13.25 0.09 3.65
N THR A 154 -12.70 0.50 4.78
CA THR A 154 -12.09 1.82 4.93
C THR A 154 -10.77 1.72 5.64
N VAL A 155 -9.74 2.32 5.03
CA VAL A 155 -8.41 2.44 5.61
C VAL A 155 -8.10 3.92 5.83
N CYS A 156 -7.68 4.26 7.03
CA CYS A 156 -7.43 5.65 7.43
C CYS A 156 -6.01 5.83 7.93
N ARG A 157 -5.41 6.97 7.58
CA ARG A 157 -4.20 7.45 8.26
C ARG A 157 -4.61 8.27 9.46
N ALA A 158 -3.98 8.04 10.61
CA ALA A 158 -4.08 8.90 11.79
C ALA A 158 -2.73 8.95 12.50
N GLU A 159 -2.43 10.08 13.11
CA GLU A 159 -1.15 10.33 13.78
C GLU A 159 -1.32 10.66 15.27
N HIS A 160 -2.58 10.86 15.76
CA HIS A 160 -2.89 11.18 17.14
C HIS A 160 -3.79 10.12 17.76
N ASP A 161 -3.40 9.60 18.93
CA ASP A 161 -4.10 8.52 19.64
C ASP A 161 -5.59 8.81 19.90
N ALA A 162 -5.93 10.07 20.22
CA ALA A 162 -7.32 10.48 20.42
C ALA A 162 -8.15 10.34 19.13
N THR A 163 -7.57 10.62 17.96
CA THR A 163 -8.23 10.44 16.68
C THR A 163 -8.33 8.96 16.31
N VAL A 164 -7.30 8.17 16.59
CA VAL A 164 -7.32 6.71 16.40
C VAL A 164 -8.47 6.09 17.19
N ALA A 165 -8.63 6.46 18.48
CA ALA A 165 -9.73 5.97 19.32
C ALA A 165 -11.10 6.33 18.73
N ASN A 166 -11.28 7.57 18.27
CA ASN A 166 -12.53 8.01 17.65
C ASN A 166 -12.82 7.27 16.33
N MET A 167 -11.82 7.07 15.46
CA MET A 167 -11.98 6.34 14.21
C MET A 167 -12.35 4.88 14.42
N ALA A 168 -11.87 4.25 15.48
CA ALA A 168 -12.15 2.85 15.81
C ALA A 168 -13.63 2.59 16.09
N GLU A 169 -14.40 3.61 16.51
CA GLU A 169 -15.85 3.52 16.74
C GLU A 169 -16.67 3.36 15.43
N PHE A 170 -16.09 3.68 14.27
CA PHE A 170 -16.78 3.73 12.98
C PHE A 170 -16.41 2.58 12.04
N ALA A 171 -16.43 1.34 12.48
CA ALA A 171 -16.21 0.14 11.64
C ALA A 171 -15.06 0.29 10.62
N THR A 172 -13.98 1.00 10.99
CA THR A 172 -12.79 1.21 10.16
C THR A 172 -12.05 -0.11 10.02
N THR A 173 -11.71 -0.50 8.79
CA THR A 173 -10.99 -1.75 8.51
C THR A 173 -9.58 -1.73 9.08
N ALA A 174 -8.88 -0.60 8.88
CA ALA A 174 -7.57 -0.38 9.45
C ALA A 174 -7.28 1.11 9.65
N ILE A 175 -6.61 1.43 10.76
CA ILE A 175 -6.10 2.77 11.04
C ILE A 175 -4.57 2.65 11.05
N ILE A 176 -3.90 3.46 10.24
CA ILE A 176 -2.47 3.38 10.00
C ILE A 176 -1.79 4.63 10.57
N ASP A 177 -1.03 4.45 11.65
CA ASP A 177 -0.09 5.45 12.16
C ASP A 177 1.31 5.13 11.60
N PRO A 178 1.92 6.05 10.81
CA PRO A 178 3.26 5.85 10.26
C PRO A 178 4.33 5.56 11.31
N SER A 179 4.18 6.15 12.50
CA SER A 179 5.15 6.01 13.60
C SER A 179 5.04 4.63 14.24
N HIS A 180 3.83 4.16 14.48
CA HIS A 180 3.58 2.80 14.98
C HIS A 180 4.00 1.72 13.97
N VAL A 181 3.73 1.92 12.67
CA VAL A 181 4.21 0.98 11.63
C VAL A 181 5.72 0.90 11.66
N PHE A 182 6.42 2.02 11.73
CA PHE A 182 7.88 2.04 11.82
C PHE A 182 8.39 1.41 13.12
N GLN A 183 7.76 1.72 14.27
CA GLN A 183 8.10 1.11 15.56
C GLN A 183 8.03 -0.42 15.49
N ASN A 184 6.93 -0.95 14.97
CA ASN A 184 6.71 -2.39 14.84
C ASN A 184 7.69 -3.03 13.86
N ASP A 185 7.98 -2.36 12.73
CA ASP A 185 8.95 -2.82 11.74
C ASP A 185 10.37 -2.88 12.34
N LEU A 186 10.79 -1.87 13.08
CA LEU A 186 12.11 -1.84 13.70
C LEU A 186 12.22 -2.87 14.82
N ALA A 187 11.20 -3.02 15.67
CA ALA A 187 11.17 -4.05 16.70
C ALA A 187 11.23 -5.45 16.06
N LEU A 188 10.44 -5.70 15.02
CA LEU A 188 10.45 -6.96 14.29
C LEU A 188 11.82 -7.24 13.65
N ALA A 189 12.50 -6.23 13.10
CA ALA A 189 13.83 -6.36 12.52
C ALA A 189 14.90 -6.75 13.55
N LEU A 190 14.74 -6.32 14.81
CA LEU A 190 15.64 -6.63 15.90
C LEU A 190 15.38 -8.01 16.50
N GLU A 191 14.11 -8.36 16.72
CA GLU A 191 13.70 -9.56 17.45
C GLU A 191 13.55 -10.77 16.52
N HIS A 192 12.96 -10.56 15.34
CA HIS A 192 12.65 -11.58 14.33
C HIS A 192 13.06 -11.16 12.91
N PRO A 193 14.37 -11.06 12.60
CA PRO A 193 14.87 -10.55 11.31
C PRO A 193 14.30 -11.28 10.09
N ALA A 194 14.08 -12.59 10.20
CA ALA A 194 13.50 -13.39 9.11
C ALA A 194 12.04 -13.00 8.84
N ALA A 195 11.22 -12.84 9.87
CA ALA A 195 9.84 -12.41 9.74
C ALA A 195 9.74 -10.99 9.18
N TRP A 196 10.64 -10.09 9.60
CA TRP A 196 10.76 -8.75 9.03
C TRP A 196 11.06 -8.79 7.53
N ARG A 197 11.99 -9.63 7.08
CA ARG A 197 12.29 -9.80 5.64
C ARG A 197 11.11 -10.36 4.86
N VAL A 198 10.39 -11.34 5.41
CA VAL A 198 9.15 -11.86 4.82
C VAL A 198 8.13 -10.73 4.67
N ARG A 199 7.95 -9.90 5.68
CA ARG A 199 7.05 -8.73 5.63
C ARG A 199 7.43 -7.78 4.48
N GLN A 200 8.71 -7.43 4.33
CA GLN A 200 9.18 -6.57 3.24
C GLN A 200 8.86 -7.16 1.86
N ILE A 201 9.00 -8.48 1.71
CA ILE A 201 8.72 -9.17 0.45
C ILE A 201 7.21 -9.20 0.17
N LEU A 202 6.37 -9.56 1.16
CA LEU A 202 4.92 -9.71 0.96
C LEU A 202 4.20 -8.38 0.79
N LEU A 203 4.72 -7.29 1.36
CA LEU A 203 4.20 -5.93 1.17
C LEU A 203 4.77 -5.22 -0.06
N ASP A 204 5.65 -5.89 -0.82
CA ASP A 204 6.34 -5.33 -1.99
C ASP A 204 7.01 -3.97 -1.69
N MET A 205 7.66 -3.89 -0.52
CA MET A 205 8.39 -2.69 -0.12
C MET A 205 9.58 -2.43 -1.06
N PRO A 206 9.89 -1.15 -1.35
CA PRO A 206 11.03 -0.81 -2.20
C PRO A 206 12.34 -1.33 -1.62
N MET A 207 13.03 -2.19 -2.38
CA MET A 207 14.26 -2.86 -1.91
C MET A 207 15.46 -1.91 -1.78
N ASP A 208 15.40 -0.75 -2.41
CA ASP A 208 16.41 0.29 -2.28
C ASP A 208 16.36 1.02 -0.92
N GLU A 209 15.30 0.81 -0.14
CA GLU A 209 15.21 1.31 1.24
C GLU A 209 16.08 0.50 2.21
N ILE A 210 16.43 -0.74 1.86
CA ILE A 210 17.25 -1.64 2.66
C ILE A 210 18.49 -2.00 1.87
N ARG A 211 19.63 -1.42 2.24
CA ARG A 211 20.92 -1.61 1.52
C ARG A 211 21.87 -2.61 2.16
N THR A 212 21.46 -3.22 3.27
CA THR A 212 22.24 -4.24 3.97
C THR A 212 21.39 -5.46 4.25
N ASP A 213 22.02 -6.63 4.21
CA ASP A 213 21.41 -7.88 4.67
C ASP A 213 21.61 -8.10 6.17
N ARG A 214 22.39 -7.24 6.84
CA ARG A 214 22.61 -7.33 8.27
C ARG A 214 21.36 -6.84 9.02
N PRO A 215 20.89 -7.57 10.02
CA PRO A 215 19.88 -7.04 10.94
C PRO A 215 20.47 -5.90 11.78
N PRO A 216 19.63 -5.02 12.35
CA PRO A 216 20.09 -4.00 13.30
C PRO A 216 20.86 -4.66 14.47
N PRO A 217 22.08 -4.20 14.80
CA PRO A 217 22.90 -4.83 15.84
C PRO A 217 22.40 -4.48 17.25
N ARG A 218 22.67 -5.34 18.21
CA ARG A 218 22.41 -5.09 19.64
C ARG A 218 23.56 -4.29 20.26
N GLY A 219 23.25 -3.32 21.10
CA GLY A 219 24.21 -2.47 21.80
C GLY A 219 23.72 -1.05 22.02
N ARG A 220 24.63 -0.07 22.06
CA ARG A 220 24.29 1.34 22.27
C ARG A 220 23.81 2.00 20.98
N TRP A 221 22.63 2.62 21.03
CA TRP A 221 22.04 3.35 19.91
C TRP A 221 21.90 4.84 20.21
N ILE A 222 22.09 5.67 19.18
CA ILE A 222 21.89 7.11 19.25
C ILE A 222 20.70 7.46 18.35
N ILE A 223 19.73 8.19 18.89
CA ILE A 223 18.55 8.65 18.18
C ILE A 223 18.62 10.17 18.05
N CYS A 224 18.64 10.68 16.84
CA CYS A 224 18.74 12.11 16.54
C CYS A 224 17.38 12.63 16.07
N GLY A 225 16.76 13.47 16.90
CA GLY A 225 15.41 14.00 16.74
C GLY A 225 14.37 13.26 17.59
N ALA A 226 13.75 13.95 18.54
CA ALA A 226 12.71 13.46 19.43
C ALA A 226 11.28 13.70 18.92
N GLY A 227 11.13 13.83 17.60
CA GLY A 227 9.81 13.81 16.96
C GLY A 227 9.16 12.42 17.01
N ARG A 228 7.92 12.31 16.53
CA ARG A 228 7.15 11.04 16.55
C ARG A 228 7.94 9.82 16.07
N LEU A 229 8.65 9.93 14.94
CA LEU A 229 9.44 8.81 14.41
C LEU A 229 10.65 8.48 15.31
N GLY A 230 11.31 9.50 15.89
CA GLY A 230 12.42 9.27 16.84
C GLY A 230 11.95 8.60 18.13
N LEU A 231 10.80 9.02 18.66
CA LEU A 231 10.16 8.37 19.82
C LEU A 231 9.69 6.96 19.50
N ALA A 232 9.21 6.71 18.28
CA ALA A 232 8.87 5.37 17.81
C ALA A 232 10.12 4.47 17.72
N ALA A 233 11.24 5.00 17.22
CA ALA A 233 12.53 4.31 17.25
C ALA A 233 12.99 4.00 18.68
N GLU A 234 12.88 4.99 19.57
CA GLU A 234 13.20 4.80 20.98
C GLU A 234 12.35 3.69 21.61
N ALA A 235 11.05 3.69 21.39
CA ALA A 235 10.14 2.68 21.90
C ALA A 235 10.47 1.26 21.39
N ALA A 236 10.76 1.12 20.08
CA ALA A 236 11.17 -0.14 19.47
C ALA A 236 12.47 -0.68 20.07
N LEU A 237 13.49 0.18 20.18
CA LEU A 237 14.81 -0.20 20.70
C LEU A 237 14.78 -0.48 22.21
N ARG A 238 13.92 0.22 22.95
CA ARG A 238 13.74 -0.02 24.41
C ARG A 238 13.19 -1.40 24.71
N GLY A 239 12.27 -1.91 23.90
CA GLY A 239 11.72 -3.26 24.02
C GLY A 239 12.78 -4.35 23.96
N SER A 240 13.93 -4.07 23.32
CA SER A 240 15.06 -5.00 23.17
C SER A 240 16.16 -4.82 24.21
N GLU A 241 15.93 -4.06 25.30
CA GLU A 241 16.87 -3.81 26.41
C GLU A 241 18.22 -3.23 25.97
N LEU A 242 18.21 -2.29 25.02
CA LEU A 242 19.41 -1.66 24.47
C LEU A 242 19.73 -0.35 25.20
N GLU A 243 21.01 0.05 25.22
CA GLU A 243 21.44 1.37 25.71
C GLU A 243 21.03 2.46 24.71
N LEU A 244 20.25 3.45 25.15
CA LEU A 244 19.69 4.47 24.28
C LEU A 244 20.14 5.87 24.71
N VAL A 245 20.55 6.67 23.72
CA VAL A 245 20.82 8.10 23.87
C VAL A 245 19.97 8.85 22.85
N VAL A 246 19.18 9.81 23.32
CA VAL A 246 18.33 10.65 22.48
C VAL A 246 18.94 12.06 22.42
N ILE A 247 19.13 12.59 21.22
CA ILE A 247 19.63 13.96 21.00
C ILE A 247 18.51 14.76 20.36
N ASP A 248 18.13 15.88 20.96
CA ASP A 248 17.21 16.86 20.38
C ASP A 248 17.60 18.29 20.71
N ARG A 249 17.19 19.23 19.86
CA ARG A 249 17.45 20.68 20.08
C ARG A 249 16.60 21.25 21.20
N ALA A 250 15.41 20.71 21.43
CA ALA A 250 14.53 21.09 22.52
C ALA A 250 14.88 20.27 23.77
N ALA A 251 15.00 20.94 24.92
CA ALA A 251 15.10 20.26 26.20
C ALA A 251 13.74 19.65 26.53
N THR A 252 13.62 18.33 26.41
CA THR A 252 12.48 17.57 26.89
C THR A 252 12.95 16.73 28.08
N ASP A 253 12.15 16.66 29.14
CA ASP A 253 12.38 15.74 30.24
C ASP A 253 12.34 14.32 29.68
N GLY A 254 13.52 13.75 29.50
CA GLY A 254 13.69 12.40 28.98
C GLY A 254 13.06 11.39 29.91
N GLY A 255 12.38 10.42 29.36
CA GLY A 255 11.85 9.30 30.12
C GLY A 255 12.92 8.58 30.93
N LYS A 256 12.56 7.88 32.00
CA LYS A 256 13.44 7.21 32.97
C LYS A 256 14.42 6.16 32.39
N HIS A 257 14.35 5.86 31.09
CA HIS A 257 15.03 4.71 30.48
C HIS A 257 16.06 5.06 29.40
N SER A 258 16.18 6.32 28.96
CA SER A 258 17.15 6.77 27.97
C SER A 258 17.90 8.00 28.47
N GLU A 259 19.16 8.09 28.10
CA GLU A 259 19.96 9.31 28.33
C GLU A 259 19.55 10.36 27.29
N TRP A 260 19.25 11.60 27.73
CA TRP A 260 18.85 12.69 26.84
C TRP A 260 19.92 13.78 26.81
N ILE A 261 20.26 14.19 25.59
CA ILE A 261 21.26 15.24 25.35
C ILE A 261 20.60 16.36 24.55
N THR A 262 20.51 17.54 25.15
CA THR A 262 20.11 18.75 24.41
C THR A 262 21.26 19.23 23.54
N GLY A 263 20.99 19.34 22.20
CA GLY A 263 21.97 19.79 21.26
C GLY A 263 21.61 19.57 19.79
N ASP A 264 22.43 20.07 18.91
CA ASP A 264 22.30 19.88 17.47
C ASP A 264 23.13 18.66 17.04
N ALA A 265 22.46 17.59 16.66
CA ALA A 265 23.08 16.32 16.25
C ALA A 265 23.91 16.42 14.94
N THR A 266 23.82 17.53 14.19
CA THR A 266 24.69 17.75 13.04
C THR A 266 26.14 18.13 13.47
N GLN A 267 26.30 18.47 14.75
CA GLN A 267 27.61 18.87 15.32
C GLN A 267 28.34 17.64 15.87
N ALA A 268 29.56 17.40 15.41
CA ALA A 268 30.40 16.28 15.84
C ALA A 268 30.62 16.21 17.36
N GLU A 269 30.72 17.37 18.04
CA GLU A 269 30.90 17.43 19.48
C GLU A 269 29.71 16.89 20.26
N VAL A 270 28.48 17.15 19.79
CA VAL A 270 27.26 16.63 20.38
C VAL A 270 27.20 15.10 20.22
N LEU A 271 27.58 14.59 19.05
CA LEU A 271 27.68 13.15 18.80
C LEU A 271 28.73 12.47 19.68
N ARG A 272 29.88 13.11 19.93
CA ARG A 272 30.89 12.59 20.86
C ARG A 272 30.37 12.54 22.30
N ARG A 273 29.68 13.59 22.73
CA ARG A 273 29.01 13.57 24.07
C ARG A 273 28.01 12.43 24.21
N ALA A 274 27.32 12.05 23.12
CA ALA A 274 26.43 10.91 23.06
C ALA A 274 27.15 9.55 22.99
N GLY A 275 28.48 9.53 22.94
CA GLY A 275 29.27 8.31 22.91
C GLY A 275 29.26 7.60 21.56
N ILE A 276 29.23 8.34 20.44
CA ILE A 276 29.15 7.79 19.08
C ILE A 276 30.22 6.75 18.77
N GLU A 277 31.42 6.90 19.37
CA GLU A 277 32.57 6.00 19.15
C GLU A 277 32.30 4.59 19.66
N LYS A 278 31.41 4.44 20.67
CA LYS A 278 31.00 3.16 21.27
C LYS A 278 29.63 2.69 20.77
N ALA A 279 28.93 3.49 20.00
CA ALA A 279 27.62 3.16 19.49
C ALA A 279 27.71 2.09 18.38
N VAL A 280 26.72 1.22 18.31
CA VAL A 280 26.57 0.23 17.23
C VAL A 280 25.63 0.71 16.14
N GLY A 281 24.75 1.68 16.46
CA GLY A 281 23.80 2.22 15.50
C GLY A 281 23.37 3.66 15.79
N ILE A 282 22.86 4.31 14.74
CA ILE A 282 22.33 5.67 14.80
C ILE A 282 21.05 5.78 13.97
N VAL A 283 20.06 6.49 14.49
CA VAL A 283 18.82 6.84 13.82
C VAL A 283 18.76 8.35 13.59
N ALA A 284 18.81 8.79 12.34
CA ALA A 284 18.58 10.18 11.96
C ALA A 284 17.11 10.39 11.60
N ALA A 285 16.32 10.91 12.55
CA ALA A 285 14.85 10.97 12.50
C ALA A 285 14.27 12.38 12.57
N THR A 286 15.06 13.40 12.25
CA THR A 286 14.58 14.79 12.26
C THR A 286 13.58 15.07 11.14
N SER A 287 12.88 16.19 11.21
CA SER A 287 11.96 16.65 10.16
C SER A 287 12.66 17.24 8.92
N ASN A 288 14.00 17.38 8.96
CA ASN A 288 14.79 17.97 7.88
C ASN A 288 15.70 16.90 7.24
N ASP A 289 15.53 16.65 5.96
CA ASP A 289 16.31 15.65 5.20
C ASP A 289 17.81 16.00 5.12
N ILE A 290 18.15 17.30 5.03
CA ILE A 290 19.55 17.74 4.96
C ILE A 290 20.22 17.53 6.31
N ASP A 291 19.54 17.84 7.42
CA ASP A 291 20.06 17.57 8.76
C ASP A 291 20.26 16.05 8.94
N ASN A 292 19.31 15.21 8.48
CA ASN A 292 19.43 13.76 8.59
C ASN A 292 20.67 13.21 7.86
N ILE A 293 20.92 13.67 6.64
CA ILE A 293 22.13 13.29 5.89
C ILE A 293 23.39 13.83 6.57
N SER A 294 23.37 15.10 7.04
CA SER A 294 24.50 15.72 7.73
C SER A 294 24.88 14.99 9.00
N ILE A 295 23.87 14.55 9.78
CA ILE A 295 24.08 13.73 10.99
C ILE A 295 24.81 12.44 10.63
N LEU A 296 24.34 11.72 9.59
CA LEU A 296 24.98 10.47 9.20
C LEU A 296 26.40 10.66 8.65
N VAL A 297 26.66 11.74 7.93
CA VAL A 297 28.00 12.08 7.46
C VAL A 297 28.94 12.34 8.65
N ALA A 298 28.52 13.14 9.64
CA ALA A 298 29.27 13.39 10.84
C ALA A 298 29.51 12.14 11.66
N ALA A 299 28.46 11.33 11.86
CA ALA A 299 28.50 10.07 12.59
C ALA A 299 29.50 9.07 12.00
N ARG A 300 29.47 8.84 10.69
CA ARG A 300 30.38 7.91 10.00
C ARG A 300 31.85 8.36 10.01
N ARG A 301 32.11 9.67 10.05
CA ARG A 301 33.49 10.17 10.24
C ARG A 301 34.03 9.79 11.62
N LEU A 302 33.18 9.74 12.64
CA LEU A 302 33.54 9.39 14.00
C LEU A 302 33.56 7.88 14.25
N ASN A 303 32.61 7.17 13.63
CA ASN A 303 32.50 5.72 13.73
C ASN A 303 32.02 5.10 12.39
N PRO A 304 32.93 4.59 11.54
CA PRO A 304 32.57 4.03 10.24
C PRO A 304 31.77 2.73 10.29
N SER A 305 31.74 2.02 11.44
CA SER A 305 31.08 0.72 11.58
C SER A 305 29.60 0.78 11.98
N LEU A 306 29.07 2.00 12.19
CA LEU A 306 27.70 2.22 12.60
C LEU A 306 26.67 1.62 11.64
N TYR A 307 25.66 0.98 12.21
CA TYR A 307 24.40 0.72 11.49
C TYR A 307 23.60 2.02 11.41
N THR A 308 23.21 2.41 10.23
CA THR A 308 22.61 3.72 9.98
C THR A 308 21.18 3.61 9.52
N ILE A 309 20.26 4.21 10.29
CA ILE A 309 18.85 4.37 9.91
C ILE A 309 18.60 5.84 9.61
N VAL A 310 17.98 6.14 8.47
CA VAL A 310 17.72 7.52 8.05
C VAL A 310 16.28 7.71 7.61
N ARG A 311 15.64 8.77 8.13
CA ARG A 311 14.33 9.22 7.68
C ARG A 311 14.46 10.11 6.45
N GLN A 312 13.66 9.81 5.40
CA GLN A 312 13.44 10.69 4.27
C GLN A 312 12.04 11.30 4.33
N ASN A 313 11.95 12.62 4.40
CA ASN A 313 10.69 13.34 4.51
C ASN A 313 10.08 13.69 3.14
N ARG A 314 10.92 14.09 2.17
CA ARG A 314 10.46 14.68 0.90
C ARG A 314 10.97 13.92 -0.32
N ARG A 315 10.07 13.59 -1.25
CA ARG A 315 10.40 12.92 -2.52
C ARG A 315 11.43 13.67 -3.36
N ARG A 316 11.38 15.00 -3.38
CA ARG A 316 12.35 15.83 -4.14
C ARG A 316 13.81 15.62 -3.75
N ASN A 317 14.06 15.08 -2.56
CA ASN A 317 15.41 14.81 -2.04
C ASN A 317 15.88 13.37 -2.36
N GLU A 318 15.12 12.60 -3.14
CA GLU A 318 15.40 11.20 -3.51
C GLU A 318 16.83 11.02 -4.04
N ALA A 319 17.27 11.93 -4.94
CA ALA A 319 18.62 11.88 -5.53
C ALA A 319 19.73 11.98 -4.48
N LEU A 320 19.52 12.74 -3.38
CA LEU A 320 20.49 12.87 -2.29
C LEU A 320 20.62 11.55 -1.52
N PHE A 321 19.48 10.92 -1.21
CA PHE A 321 19.47 9.63 -0.52
C PHE A 321 19.97 8.50 -1.43
N ALA A 322 19.70 8.55 -2.73
CA ALA A 322 20.24 7.59 -3.69
C ALA A 322 21.78 7.63 -3.75
N ALA A 323 22.37 8.82 -3.65
CA ALA A 323 23.82 9.02 -3.67
C ALA A 323 24.49 8.75 -2.31
N PHE A 324 23.74 8.74 -1.21
CA PHE A 324 24.28 8.51 0.14
C PHE A 324 24.19 7.03 0.53
N HIS A 325 25.16 6.54 1.29
CA HIS A 325 25.16 5.17 1.79
C HIS A 325 24.53 5.09 3.18
N TYR A 326 23.49 4.27 3.34
CA TYR A 326 22.79 3.97 4.60
C TYR A 326 22.47 2.47 4.65
N ASP A 327 22.16 1.95 5.84
CA ASP A 327 21.71 0.56 5.99
C ASP A 327 20.19 0.44 5.80
N LEU A 328 19.43 1.34 6.42
CA LEU A 328 17.97 1.39 6.32
C LEU A 328 17.49 2.83 6.09
N ARG A 329 16.67 3.03 5.05
CA ARG A 329 15.96 4.28 4.80
C ARG A 329 14.49 4.13 5.14
N VAL A 330 13.99 5.03 5.95
CA VAL A 330 12.58 5.06 6.36
C VAL A 330 11.86 6.17 5.62
N VAL A 331 10.89 5.80 4.81
CA VAL A 331 10.05 6.71 4.04
C VAL A 331 8.60 6.55 4.52
N PRO A 332 8.12 7.37 5.47
CA PRO A 332 6.81 7.16 6.12
C PRO A 332 5.65 6.99 5.15
N ARG A 333 5.65 7.73 4.02
CA ARG A 333 4.61 7.59 2.99
C ARG A 333 4.58 6.21 2.32
N HIS A 334 5.73 5.55 2.15
CA HIS A 334 5.81 4.20 1.57
C HIS A 334 5.27 3.17 2.55
N LEU A 335 5.61 3.31 3.84
CA LEU A 335 5.07 2.44 4.90
C LEU A 335 3.54 2.48 4.93
N VAL A 336 2.96 3.70 4.96
CA VAL A 336 1.50 3.86 4.97
C VAL A 336 0.86 3.33 3.70
N ALA A 337 1.43 3.64 2.52
CA ALA A 337 0.85 3.20 1.25
C ALA A 337 0.88 1.68 1.09
N ALA A 338 1.98 1.01 1.49
CA ALA A 338 2.11 -0.44 1.44
C ALA A 338 1.14 -1.13 2.40
N GLU A 339 1.03 -0.62 3.62
CA GLU A 339 0.10 -1.11 4.63
C GLU A 339 -1.36 -0.93 4.17
N ALA A 340 -1.70 0.27 3.67
CA ALA A 340 -3.03 0.56 3.13
C ALA A 340 -3.39 -0.36 1.96
N LEU A 341 -2.46 -0.57 1.03
CA LEU A 341 -2.66 -1.48 -0.10
C LEU A 341 -2.94 -2.91 0.37
N ALA A 342 -2.19 -3.40 1.36
CA ALA A 342 -2.37 -4.74 1.90
C ALA A 342 -3.77 -4.90 2.52
N TRP A 343 -4.18 -3.96 3.37
CA TRP A 343 -5.52 -3.98 3.99
C TRP A 343 -6.66 -3.85 2.98
N LEU A 344 -6.49 -3.03 1.93
CA LEU A 344 -7.51 -2.84 0.90
C LEU A 344 -7.67 -4.04 -0.03
N ARG A 345 -6.59 -4.79 -0.26
CA ARG A 345 -6.58 -5.90 -1.21
C ARG A 345 -6.75 -7.26 -0.57
N LEU A 346 -5.94 -7.53 0.42
CA LEU A 346 -5.79 -8.85 1.05
C LEU A 346 -5.53 -8.66 2.55
N PRO A 347 -6.57 -8.33 3.34
CA PRO A 347 -6.43 -8.14 4.79
C PRO A 347 -5.87 -9.38 5.51
N GLU A 348 -5.87 -10.52 4.83
CA GLU A 348 -5.24 -11.76 5.29
C GLU A 348 -3.71 -11.66 5.34
N ILE A 349 -3.07 -10.82 4.53
CA ILE A 349 -1.61 -10.63 4.57
C ILE A 349 -1.18 -9.97 5.88
N PRO A 350 -1.73 -8.82 6.31
CA PRO A 350 -1.46 -8.29 7.66
C PRO A 350 -1.72 -9.31 8.78
N ALA A 351 -2.82 -10.05 8.71
CA ALA A 351 -3.14 -11.08 9.71
C ALA A 351 -2.09 -12.22 9.72
N PHE A 352 -1.66 -12.70 8.55
CA PHE A 352 -0.60 -13.68 8.44
C PHE A 352 0.74 -13.16 8.98
N LEU A 353 1.09 -11.90 8.69
CA LEU A 353 2.32 -11.27 9.18
C LEU A 353 2.32 -11.09 10.70
N ALA A 354 1.16 -10.74 11.29
CA ALA A 354 1.01 -10.67 12.73
C ALA A 354 1.19 -12.05 13.40
N TRP A 355 0.68 -13.11 12.78
CA TRP A 355 0.94 -14.48 13.24
C TRP A 355 2.43 -14.84 13.12
N LEU A 356 3.06 -14.54 11.97
CA LEU A 356 4.46 -14.88 11.69
C LEU A 356 5.43 -14.19 12.66
N ALA A 357 5.11 -12.98 13.11
CA ALA A 357 5.91 -12.24 14.10
C ALA A 357 6.00 -12.97 15.45
N ASN A 358 5.04 -13.86 15.77
CA ASN A 358 5.00 -14.65 16.99
C ASN A 358 5.30 -16.15 16.74
N ALA A 359 5.61 -16.53 15.51
CA ALA A 359 5.92 -17.91 15.14
C ALA A 359 7.38 -18.26 15.50
N PRO A 360 7.72 -19.56 15.59
CA PRO A 360 9.10 -20.00 15.73
C PRO A 360 10.01 -19.42 14.63
N GLN A 361 11.21 -19.01 15.00
CA GLN A 361 12.15 -18.36 14.07
C GLN A 361 12.52 -19.25 12.88
N GLU A 362 12.56 -20.56 13.07
CA GLU A 362 12.86 -21.54 12.02
C GLU A 362 11.83 -21.48 10.88
N LEU A 363 10.53 -21.34 11.21
CA LEU A 363 9.47 -21.21 10.21
C LEU A 363 9.58 -19.91 9.40
N ALA A 364 9.90 -18.82 10.07
CA ALA A 364 10.11 -17.54 9.41
C ALA A 364 11.34 -17.57 8.50
N HIS A 365 12.42 -18.25 8.91
CA HIS A 365 13.63 -18.40 8.13
C HIS A 365 13.41 -19.28 6.88
N ASP A 366 12.76 -20.44 7.02
CA ASP A 366 12.40 -21.30 5.87
C ASP A 366 11.52 -20.57 4.86
N LEU A 367 10.53 -19.83 5.35
CA LEU A 367 9.67 -19.02 4.50
C LEU A 367 10.44 -17.91 3.79
N GLN A 368 11.32 -17.20 4.51
CA GLN A 368 12.19 -16.17 3.93
C GLN A 368 13.04 -16.74 2.79
N GLU A 369 13.75 -17.86 3.02
CA GLU A 369 14.56 -18.49 1.99
C GLU A 369 13.73 -18.92 0.77
N THR A 370 12.55 -19.47 1.02
CA THR A 370 11.63 -19.89 -0.04
C THR A 370 11.19 -18.69 -0.89
N LEU A 371 10.73 -17.59 -0.25
CA LEU A 371 10.30 -16.39 -0.97
C LEU A 371 11.46 -15.71 -1.70
N LEU A 372 12.66 -15.67 -1.14
CA LEU A 372 13.86 -15.15 -1.81
C LEU A 372 14.24 -15.98 -3.05
N ARG A 373 14.14 -17.30 -2.98
CA ARG A 373 14.33 -18.19 -4.16
C ARG A 373 13.31 -17.90 -5.24
N LEU A 374 12.03 -17.80 -4.88
CA LEU A 374 10.95 -17.49 -5.83
C LEU A 374 11.15 -16.12 -6.48
N ARG A 375 11.58 -15.12 -5.72
CA ARG A 375 11.82 -13.76 -6.21
C ARG A 375 12.92 -13.66 -7.29
N ARG A 376 13.85 -14.62 -7.35
CA ARG A 376 14.85 -14.69 -8.44
C ARG A 376 14.20 -14.91 -9.81
N HIS A 377 13.01 -15.47 -9.85
CA HIS A 377 12.24 -15.71 -11.09
C HIS A 377 11.30 -14.53 -11.45
N GLY A 378 11.26 -13.47 -10.64
CA GLY A 378 10.48 -12.27 -10.88
C GLY A 378 9.81 -11.71 -9.61
N PRO A 379 9.13 -10.57 -9.73
CA PRO A 379 8.41 -9.98 -8.60
C PRO A 379 7.31 -10.93 -8.12
N LEU A 380 7.18 -11.06 -6.79
CA LEU A 380 6.14 -11.87 -6.18
C LEU A 380 4.86 -11.07 -6.05
N ARG A 381 3.75 -11.76 -6.19
CA ARG A 381 2.39 -11.22 -5.96
C ARG A 381 1.64 -12.13 -5.01
N ASN A 382 0.72 -11.55 -4.26
CA ASN A 382 -0.15 -12.28 -3.36
C ASN A 382 -1.52 -12.48 -3.99
N LEU A 383 -2.11 -13.65 -3.78
CA LEU A 383 -3.40 -14.03 -4.34
C LEU A 383 -4.21 -14.82 -3.31
N LYS A 384 -5.51 -14.54 -3.25
CA LYS A 384 -6.50 -15.33 -2.51
C LYS A 384 -7.35 -16.11 -3.50
N ILE A 385 -7.45 -17.42 -3.32
CA ILE A 385 -8.31 -18.29 -4.14
C ILE A 385 -9.25 -19.04 -3.20
N ALA A 386 -10.55 -18.79 -3.34
CA ALA A 386 -11.58 -19.56 -2.67
C ALA A 386 -12.00 -20.74 -3.56
N ILE A 387 -12.09 -21.93 -3.01
CA ILE A 387 -12.55 -23.12 -3.72
C ILE A 387 -14.08 -23.11 -3.74
N LEU A 388 -14.64 -22.30 -4.65
CA LEU A 388 -16.06 -22.08 -4.87
C LEU A 388 -16.42 -22.35 -6.34
N PRO A 389 -17.68 -22.63 -6.67
CA PRO A 389 -18.11 -22.87 -8.06
C PRO A 389 -17.75 -21.75 -9.03
N GLN A 390 -17.72 -20.48 -8.56
CA GLN A 390 -17.49 -19.32 -9.38
C GLN A 390 -15.99 -18.99 -9.56
N THR A 391 -15.14 -19.33 -8.59
CA THR A 391 -13.72 -18.94 -8.55
C THR A 391 -12.78 -20.09 -8.89
N ALA A 392 -13.16 -21.33 -8.63
CA ALA A 392 -12.37 -22.54 -8.87
C ALA A 392 -13.26 -23.72 -9.35
N PRO A 393 -14.00 -23.56 -10.47
CA PRO A 393 -15.03 -24.54 -10.88
C PRO A 393 -14.46 -25.93 -11.12
N ALA A 394 -13.31 -26.05 -11.76
CA ALA A 394 -12.70 -27.35 -12.03
C ALA A 394 -12.32 -28.08 -10.72
N LEU A 395 -11.65 -27.38 -9.82
CA LEU A 395 -11.26 -27.94 -8.52
C LEU A 395 -12.48 -28.25 -7.65
N TRP A 396 -13.50 -27.37 -7.66
CA TRP A 396 -14.76 -27.61 -6.95
C TRP A 396 -15.44 -28.90 -7.40
N HIS A 397 -15.49 -29.18 -8.71
CA HIS A 397 -16.08 -30.41 -9.24
C HIS A 397 -15.22 -31.63 -8.88
N ALA A 398 -13.90 -31.52 -9.01
CA ALA A 398 -12.99 -32.62 -8.67
C ALA A 398 -13.09 -33.04 -7.19
N LEU A 399 -13.37 -32.11 -6.29
CA LEU A 399 -13.55 -32.37 -4.86
C LEU A 399 -14.94 -32.92 -4.49
N ALA A 400 -15.82 -33.19 -5.48
CA ALA A 400 -17.13 -33.83 -5.21
C ALA A 400 -17.00 -35.28 -4.83
N ASP A 401 -16.03 -35.97 -5.43
CA ASP A 401 -15.93 -37.45 -5.43
C ASP A 401 -14.93 -37.98 -4.40
N ASP A 402 -14.65 -37.23 -3.34
CA ASP A 402 -13.63 -37.56 -2.30
C ASP A 402 -12.25 -37.91 -2.91
N SER A 403 -11.88 -37.19 -3.95
CA SER A 403 -10.78 -37.47 -4.88
C SER A 403 -9.37 -37.38 -4.26
N GLY A 404 -9.26 -37.12 -2.95
CA GLY A 404 -8.00 -37.08 -2.24
C GLY A 404 -6.97 -36.08 -2.82
N VAL A 405 -7.43 -34.91 -3.29
CA VAL A 405 -6.55 -33.87 -3.83
C VAL A 405 -5.81 -33.18 -2.69
N THR A 406 -4.47 -33.32 -2.68
CA THR A 406 -3.59 -32.63 -1.74
C THR A 406 -3.03 -31.35 -2.35
N LEU A 407 -2.54 -30.44 -1.49
CA LEU A 407 -1.85 -29.23 -1.95
C LEU A 407 -0.67 -29.57 -2.89
N GLU A 408 0.16 -30.53 -2.54
CA GLU A 408 1.28 -30.95 -3.36
C GLU A 408 0.88 -31.35 -4.77
N ARG A 409 -0.24 -32.11 -4.90
CA ARG A 409 -0.74 -32.53 -6.22
C ARG A 409 -1.29 -31.35 -7.02
N LEU A 410 -2.01 -30.44 -6.36
CA LEU A 410 -2.58 -29.24 -7.01
C LEU A 410 -1.48 -28.29 -7.52
N LEU A 411 -0.36 -28.18 -6.79
CA LEU A 411 0.68 -27.18 -7.04
C LEU A 411 1.77 -27.66 -8.01
N ARG A 412 1.53 -28.68 -8.80
CA ARG A 412 2.43 -29.13 -9.88
C ARG A 412 2.27 -28.24 -11.11
N SER A 413 3.40 -28.00 -11.79
CA SER A 413 3.40 -27.20 -13.02
C SER A 413 2.61 -27.89 -14.15
N PRO A 414 1.71 -27.19 -14.85
CA PRO A 414 1.02 -27.76 -16.01
C PRO A 414 1.95 -27.97 -17.21
N SER A 415 3.06 -27.25 -17.30
CA SER A 415 4.02 -27.36 -18.40
C SER A 415 5.16 -28.34 -18.11
N LEU A 416 5.61 -28.42 -16.84
CA LEU A 416 6.71 -29.26 -16.37
C LEU A 416 6.27 -30.04 -15.12
N ARG A 417 5.34 -30.95 -15.31
CA ARG A 417 4.62 -31.65 -14.22
C ARG A 417 5.45 -32.14 -13.02
N PRO A 418 6.71 -32.59 -13.14
CA PRO A 418 7.50 -32.96 -11.97
C PRO A 418 7.83 -31.79 -11.06
N GLU A 419 7.87 -30.56 -11.63
CA GLU A 419 8.27 -29.38 -10.90
C GLU A 419 7.06 -28.73 -10.20
N PRO A 420 7.25 -28.22 -8.97
CA PRO A 420 6.22 -27.44 -8.31
C PRO A 420 6.09 -26.06 -8.98
N LEU A 421 4.91 -25.47 -8.92
CA LEU A 421 4.69 -24.07 -9.29
C LEU A 421 5.59 -23.15 -8.46
N ALA A 422 6.11 -22.08 -9.07
CA ALA A 422 6.94 -21.09 -8.40
C ALA A 422 6.10 -20.18 -7.47
N LEU A 423 5.47 -20.80 -6.46
CA LEU A 423 4.66 -20.14 -5.45
C LEU A 423 4.76 -20.86 -4.09
N ARG A 424 4.31 -20.17 -3.01
CA ARG A 424 4.17 -20.75 -1.68
C ARG A 424 2.76 -20.49 -1.16
N VAL A 425 2.11 -21.51 -0.57
CA VAL A 425 0.89 -21.31 0.20
C VAL A 425 1.27 -20.74 1.56
N LEU A 426 0.75 -19.57 1.86
CA LEU A 426 0.97 -18.87 3.12
C LEU A 426 -0.01 -19.32 4.20
N ALA A 427 -1.27 -19.52 3.81
CA ALA A 427 -2.29 -20.00 4.72
C ALA A 427 -3.43 -20.68 3.98
N LEU A 428 -4.13 -21.55 4.70
CA LEU A 428 -5.39 -22.20 4.31
C LEU A 428 -6.45 -21.82 5.34
N GLU A 429 -7.57 -21.27 4.88
CA GLU A 429 -8.75 -21.02 5.71
C GLU A 429 -9.79 -22.09 5.42
N ARG A 430 -10.29 -22.70 6.48
CA ARG A 430 -11.36 -23.71 6.45
C ARG A 430 -12.39 -23.41 7.53
N GLU A 431 -13.62 -23.17 7.15
CA GLU A 431 -14.72 -22.88 8.08
C GLU A 431 -14.40 -21.74 9.07
N GLY A 432 -13.72 -20.68 8.59
CA GLY A 432 -13.29 -19.56 9.39
C GLY A 432 -12.05 -19.80 10.27
N HIS A 433 -11.45 -20.99 10.20
CA HIS A 433 -10.21 -21.30 10.92
C HIS A 433 -9.01 -21.20 9.99
N TRP A 434 -8.02 -20.39 10.38
CA TRP A 434 -6.79 -20.20 9.66
C TRP A 434 -5.75 -21.25 10.06
N GLN A 435 -5.20 -21.94 9.05
CA GLN A 435 -4.03 -22.82 9.17
C GLN A 435 -2.86 -22.16 8.43
N PRO A 436 -1.96 -21.45 9.12
CA PRO A 436 -0.76 -20.88 8.51
C PRO A 436 0.20 -21.99 8.07
N LEU A 437 0.88 -21.77 6.95
CA LEU A 437 1.88 -22.66 6.35
C LEU A 437 1.43 -24.14 6.32
N PRO A 438 0.30 -24.46 5.65
CA PRO A 438 -0.22 -25.81 5.61
C PRO A 438 0.81 -26.76 4.96
N GLU A 439 0.83 -28.02 5.43
CA GLU A 439 1.71 -29.04 4.88
C GLU A 439 1.32 -29.41 3.44
N PRO A 440 2.29 -29.82 2.60
CA PRO A 440 2.03 -30.25 1.22
C PRO A 440 1.02 -31.39 1.11
N SER A 441 0.97 -32.28 2.13
CA SER A 441 0.04 -33.40 2.24
C SER A 441 -1.39 -33.01 2.62
N THR A 442 -1.64 -31.73 2.94
CA THR A 442 -2.97 -31.24 3.36
C THR A 442 -4.00 -31.50 2.28
N LEU A 443 -5.06 -32.25 2.64
CA LEU A 443 -6.22 -32.51 1.78
C LEU A 443 -7.10 -31.27 1.64
N LEU A 444 -7.40 -30.91 0.41
CA LEU A 444 -8.30 -29.79 0.09
C LEU A 444 -9.77 -30.20 0.19
N ARG A 445 -10.60 -29.25 0.57
CA ARG A 445 -12.06 -29.39 0.65
C ARG A 445 -12.77 -28.25 -0.07
N ARG A 446 -13.99 -28.48 -0.43
CA ARG A 446 -14.89 -27.43 -0.94
C ARG A 446 -15.07 -26.35 0.12
N GLY A 447 -15.00 -25.10 -0.29
CA GLY A 447 -15.08 -23.95 0.62
C GLY A 447 -13.73 -23.51 1.22
N ASP A 448 -12.67 -24.30 1.09
CA ASP A 448 -11.34 -23.86 1.51
C ASP A 448 -10.91 -22.59 0.77
N VAL A 449 -10.15 -21.73 1.45
CA VAL A 449 -9.58 -20.53 0.88
C VAL A 449 -8.06 -20.58 1.02
N LEU A 450 -7.35 -20.47 -0.09
CA LEU A 450 -5.90 -20.45 -0.12
C LEU A 450 -5.38 -19.03 -0.24
N LEU A 451 -4.46 -18.64 0.66
CA LEU A 451 -3.64 -17.45 0.53
C LEU A 451 -2.28 -17.88 0.00
N VAL A 452 -1.88 -17.36 -1.16
CA VAL A 452 -0.65 -17.78 -1.84
C VAL A 452 0.20 -16.58 -2.23
N SER A 453 1.52 -16.75 -2.24
CA SER A 453 2.49 -15.79 -2.77
C SER A 453 3.36 -16.47 -3.81
N GLY A 454 3.54 -15.84 -4.98
CA GLY A 454 4.31 -16.44 -6.06
C GLY A 454 4.53 -15.51 -7.24
N THR A 455 5.22 -16.00 -8.27
CA THR A 455 5.42 -15.27 -9.52
C THR A 455 4.10 -15.08 -10.27
N ALA A 456 4.00 -14.04 -11.09
CA ALA A 456 2.79 -13.76 -11.85
C ALA A 456 2.39 -14.95 -12.77
N ALA A 457 3.38 -15.62 -13.38
CA ALA A 457 3.16 -16.82 -14.20
C ALA A 457 2.58 -17.98 -13.37
N ALA A 458 3.20 -18.32 -12.24
CA ALA A 458 2.73 -19.41 -11.38
C ALA A 458 1.33 -19.17 -10.82
N LEU A 459 0.99 -17.92 -10.51
CA LEU A 459 -0.36 -17.55 -10.07
C LEU A 459 -1.39 -17.63 -11.21
N ALA A 460 -0.99 -17.33 -12.45
CA ALA A 460 -1.84 -17.54 -13.63
C ALA A 460 -2.08 -19.03 -13.88
N ASP A 461 -1.03 -19.84 -13.83
CA ASP A 461 -1.13 -21.31 -13.94
C ASP A 461 -2.05 -21.88 -12.86
N LEU A 462 -1.91 -21.44 -11.60
CA LEU A 462 -2.78 -21.88 -10.51
C LEU A 462 -4.26 -21.53 -10.76
N LYS A 463 -4.55 -20.32 -11.27
CA LYS A 463 -5.90 -19.93 -11.65
C LYS A 463 -6.45 -20.81 -12.77
N GLU A 464 -5.62 -21.11 -13.77
CA GLU A 464 -5.99 -22.00 -14.88
C GLU A 464 -6.27 -23.42 -14.38
N ILE A 465 -5.40 -23.98 -13.53
CA ILE A 465 -5.61 -25.31 -12.91
C ILE A 465 -6.93 -25.35 -12.15
N CYS A 466 -7.21 -24.32 -11.34
CA CYS A 466 -8.44 -24.25 -10.55
C CYS A 466 -9.69 -24.04 -11.42
N GLY A 467 -9.56 -23.36 -12.57
CA GLY A 467 -10.66 -22.93 -13.43
C GLY A 467 -10.99 -23.88 -14.58
N TYR A 468 -10.02 -24.66 -15.07
CA TYR A 468 -10.15 -25.44 -16.29
C TYR A 468 -9.91 -26.95 -16.05
N GLU A 469 -10.96 -27.76 -16.25
CA GLU A 469 -10.94 -29.22 -15.97
C GLU A 469 -9.80 -29.98 -16.66
N PRO A 470 -9.52 -29.79 -17.98
CA PRO A 470 -8.44 -30.53 -18.64
C PRO A 470 -7.07 -30.27 -18.04
N THR A 471 -6.75 -29.02 -17.71
CA THR A 471 -5.49 -28.66 -17.06
C THR A 471 -5.37 -29.25 -15.65
N LEU A 472 -6.45 -29.17 -14.85
CA LEU A 472 -6.49 -29.79 -13.53
C LEU A 472 -6.29 -31.31 -13.61
N TYR A 473 -7.01 -31.99 -14.53
CA TYR A 473 -6.88 -33.43 -14.70
C TYR A 473 -5.47 -33.82 -15.09
N TYR A 474 -4.85 -33.09 -16.04
CA TYR A 474 -3.46 -33.33 -16.44
C TYR A 474 -2.49 -33.17 -15.25
N VAL A 475 -2.67 -32.12 -14.45
CA VAL A 475 -1.84 -31.87 -13.26
C VAL A 475 -1.99 -33.00 -12.23
N LEU A 476 -3.21 -33.47 -11.98
CA LEU A 476 -3.48 -34.51 -10.98
C LEU A 476 -3.07 -35.92 -11.45
N GLU A 477 -3.39 -36.28 -12.72
CA GLU A 477 -3.27 -37.66 -13.23
C GLU A 477 -2.06 -37.86 -14.17
N GLY A 478 -1.55 -36.79 -14.79
CA GLY A 478 -0.48 -36.84 -15.79
C GLY A 478 -0.94 -37.31 -17.16
N ARG A 479 -2.21 -37.34 -17.40
CA ARG A 479 -2.82 -37.74 -18.68
C ARG A 479 -3.76 -36.66 -19.17
N GLU A 480 -3.79 -36.41 -20.48
CA GLU A 480 -4.77 -35.52 -21.09
C GLU A 480 -6.16 -36.19 -21.10
N ARG A 481 -7.17 -35.48 -20.60
CA ARG A 481 -8.55 -35.95 -20.68
C ARG A 481 -9.15 -35.55 -22.02
N PRO A 482 -9.66 -36.49 -22.84
CA PRO A 482 -10.29 -36.16 -24.09
C PRO A 482 -11.45 -35.19 -23.90
N GLN A 483 -11.45 -34.05 -24.59
CA GLN A 483 -12.46 -32.99 -24.45
C GLN A 483 -13.81 -33.36 -25.06
N THR A 484 -13.83 -34.25 -26.07
CA THR A 484 -15.05 -34.68 -26.76
C THR A 484 -15.65 -35.93 -26.11
N TRP A 485 -16.99 -36.08 -26.19
CA TRP A 485 -17.66 -37.28 -25.70
C TRP A 485 -17.20 -38.56 -26.42
N LEU A 486 -16.87 -38.48 -27.72
CA LEU A 486 -16.25 -39.55 -28.51
C LEU A 486 -14.86 -39.93 -27.99
N GLY A 487 -14.02 -38.94 -27.67
CA GLY A 487 -12.70 -39.18 -27.09
C GLY A 487 -12.80 -39.81 -25.69
N ARG A 488 -13.76 -39.39 -24.84
CA ARG A 488 -14.02 -40.03 -23.53
C ARG A 488 -14.53 -41.46 -23.67
N TRP A 489 -15.34 -41.73 -24.67
CA TRP A 489 -15.81 -43.08 -24.97
C TRP A 489 -14.69 -43.97 -25.50
N TRP A 490 -13.79 -43.46 -26.30
CA TRP A 490 -12.60 -44.15 -26.83
C TRP A 490 -11.56 -44.42 -25.72
N ALA A 491 -11.29 -43.46 -24.86
CA ALA A 491 -10.36 -43.59 -23.73
C ALA A 491 -10.81 -44.66 -22.71
N LYS A 492 -12.12 -44.84 -22.51
CA LYS A 492 -12.66 -45.94 -21.68
C LYS A 492 -12.49 -47.34 -22.27
N ARG A 493 -12.17 -47.43 -23.55
CA ARG A 493 -12.00 -48.71 -24.28
C ARG A 493 -10.58 -49.03 -24.71
N ALA A 494 -9.67 -48.05 -24.57
CA ALA A 494 -8.23 -48.30 -24.80
C ALA A 494 -7.71 -49.21 -23.68
N PRO A 495 -7.04 -50.35 -24.00
CA PRO A 495 -6.42 -51.17 -22.98
C PRO A 495 -5.29 -50.38 -22.28
N GLU A 496 -5.23 -50.50 -20.95
CA GLU A 496 -4.14 -49.99 -20.16
C GLU A 496 -2.83 -50.62 -20.67
N GLY A 497 -2.00 -49.83 -21.37
CA GLY A 497 -0.66 -50.19 -21.83
C GLY A 497 0.40 -49.68 -20.88
#